data_41f759d705f5c2cce8eb8579aeb24e2d
#
_entry.id   41f759d705f5c2cce8eb8579aeb24e2d
#
_cell.length_a   1.000
_cell.length_b   1.000
_cell.length_c   1.000
_cell.angle_alpha   90.00
_cell.angle_beta   90.00
_cell.angle_gamma   90.00
#
_symmetry.space_group_name_H-M   'P 1'
#
loop_
_entity.id
_entity.type
_entity.pdbx_description
1 polymer ?
#
loop_
_entity_poly.entity_id
_entity_poly.type
_entity_poly.pdbx_seq_one_letter_code
_entity_poly.pdbx_strand_id
1 'polypeptide(L)'
;ASNGVILITTKANNRSTSKGLEVRYNLSYAQEKISSVPNYQDTYMQGSNQVYNGGYIGNWGQPFPSQVDAINAQYGTNYTQSVVSSSLSAFYPDGTAPHPLVGISRNYSQQQYFPDLLIREGYSFGSDGIFVNGTGDHIVDPTNAAVFLGVPVVLKAHDNVGGFFQTGSLMENSLNVSSSSDKASVNFTLSNSSNDGIIPNQGINRTALGLGINSTLDNGLYIQGSVNYVNTAQKSPPSGASYNNDYGGGSGGSVYGRLFYLPRNFDLNGYPYTNPVTGGNTFYRALDNPRWLVENNQFTSDVNRVFGNLTLSYDLTDWLTVMARGGFNQYTDQQSDFREKGGNTFNTGSYGEWTVGNREIDMNFLLQIDKELSPDLRLSGTIGHNVNERST
;
A
#
# COMPACT_ATOMS: atom_id res chain seq x y z
N ALA A 1 7.38 36.61 20.27
CA ALA A 1 6.88 35.39 19.61
C ALA A 1 7.95 34.32 19.67
N SER A 2 7.66 33.19 20.31
CA SER A 2 8.60 32.09 20.46
C SER A 2 8.66 31.15 19.25
N ASN A 3 7.86 31.40 18.23
CA ASN A 3 7.72 30.53 17.05
C ASN A 3 8.18 31.27 15.79
N GLY A 4 9.01 30.60 14.99
CA GLY A 4 9.43 31.13 13.70
C GLY A 4 8.28 31.17 12.69
N VAL A 5 8.39 32.04 11.69
CA VAL A 5 7.46 32.12 10.56
C VAL A 5 8.19 31.62 9.32
N ILE A 6 7.56 30.69 8.59
CA ILE A 6 8.04 30.26 7.27
C ILE A 6 7.18 30.94 6.22
N LEU A 7 7.80 31.80 5.41
CA LEU A 7 7.15 32.41 4.25
C LEU A 7 7.51 31.62 3.00
N ILE A 8 6.50 31.05 2.35
CA ILE A 8 6.67 30.33 1.08
C ILE A 8 6.17 31.19 -0.04
N THR A 9 7.09 31.57 -0.96
CA THR A 9 6.76 32.33 -2.17
C THR A 9 6.81 31.36 -3.35
N THR A 10 5.68 31.19 -4.04
CA THR A 10 5.60 30.34 -5.24
C THR A 10 6.16 31.03 -6.47
N LYS A 11 6.49 30.24 -7.51
CA LYS A 11 7.02 30.78 -8.78
C LYS A 11 6.04 31.71 -9.52
N ALA A 12 4.76 31.66 -9.22
CA ALA A 12 3.77 32.63 -9.75
C ALA A 12 4.07 34.07 -9.35
N ASN A 13 4.83 34.28 -8.25
CA ASN A 13 5.24 35.58 -7.77
C ASN A 13 6.57 36.10 -8.36
N ASN A 14 7.35 35.24 -9.01
CA ASN A 14 8.60 35.67 -9.61
C ASN A 14 8.37 36.09 -11.08
N ARG A 15 8.49 37.37 -11.38
CA ARG A 15 8.70 37.78 -12.75
C ARG A 15 9.96 37.08 -13.24
N SER A 16 9.84 36.17 -14.23
CA SER A 16 11.01 35.62 -14.89
C SER A 16 11.87 36.79 -15.37
N THR A 17 13.14 36.76 -15.05
CA THR A 17 14.10 37.77 -15.52
C THR A 17 14.38 37.66 -17.02
N SER A 18 13.94 36.57 -17.66
CA SER A 18 14.05 36.32 -19.09
C SER A 18 12.69 36.51 -19.78
N LYS A 19 12.63 37.41 -20.75
CA LYS A 19 11.48 37.59 -21.64
C LYS A 19 11.39 36.40 -22.59
N GLY A 20 10.17 35.96 -22.89
CA GLY A 20 9.91 34.92 -23.91
C GLY A 20 9.25 33.66 -23.36
N LEU A 21 9.26 32.64 -24.17
CA LEU A 21 8.70 31.32 -23.85
C LEU A 21 9.80 30.40 -23.31
N GLU A 22 9.55 29.83 -22.16
CA GLU A 22 10.39 28.75 -21.57
C GLU A 22 9.57 27.50 -21.44
N VAL A 23 10.11 26.35 -21.89
CA VAL A 23 9.54 25.03 -21.73
C VAL A 23 10.54 24.16 -20.97
N ARG A 24 10.11 23.59 -19.86
CA ARG A 24 10.93 22.70 -19.05
C ARG A 24 10.20 21.37 -18.84
N TYR A 25 10.87 20.29 -19.19
CA TYR A 25 10.39 18.94 -18.92
C TYR A 25 11.35 18.23 -17.97
N ASN A 26 10.80 17.57 -16.96
CA ASN A 26 11.55 16.74 -16.04
C ASN A 26 10.93 15.32 -16.00
N LEU A 27 11.80 14.32 -16.00
CA LEU A 27 11.47 12.92 -15.83
C LEU A 27 12.35 12.37 -14.70
N SER A 28 11.72 11.67 -13.76
CA SER A 28 12.40 10.92 -12.70
C SER A 28 11.85 9.49 -12.68
N TYR A 29 12.75 8.53 -12.51
CA TYR A 29 12.39 7.13 -12.31
C TYR A 29 13.23 6.55 -11.19
N ALA A 30 12.59 5.88 -10.25
CA ALA A 30 13.23 5.19 -9.15
C ALA A 30 12.63 3.79 -8.97
N GLN A 31 13.42 2.88 -8.46
CA GLN A 31 12.96 1.56 -8.00
C GLN A 31 13.11 1.47 -6.49
N GLU A 32 12.12 0.85 -5.87
CA GLU A 32 12.09 0.63 -4.44
C GLU A 32 12.14 -0.88 -4.15
N LYS A 33 12.96 -1.26 -3.18
CA LYS A 33 13.04 -2.64 -2.68
C LYS A 33 13.04 -2.59 -1.17
N ILE A 34 12.51 -3.65 -0.56
CA ILE A 34 12.64 -3.80 0.89
C ILE A 34 14.12 -3.79 1.27
N SER A 35 14.49 -2.92 2.21
CA SER A 35 15.88 -2.74 2.62
C SER A 35 16.35 -3.81 3.58
N SER A 36 15.45 -4.33 4.43
CA SER A 36 15.73 -5.38 5.39
C SER A 36 14.44 -6.08 5.82
N VAL A 37 14.57 -7.32 6.18
CA VAL A 37 13.54 -8.13 6.83
C VAL A 37 14.03 -8.57 8.20
N PRO A 38 13.14 -8.92 9.16
CA PRO A 38 13.58 -9.50 10.42
C PRO A 38 14.46 -10.72 10.20
N ASN A 39 15.47 -10.87 11.03
CA ASN A 39 16.34 -12.04 11.00
C ASN A 39 15.63 -13.21 11.68
N TYR A 40 15.06 -14.09 10.88
CA TYR A 40 14.34 -15.26 11.37
C TYR A 40 15.30 -16.41 11.69
N GLN A 41 14.94 -17.20 12.69
CA GLN A 41 15.62 -18.45 12.98
C GLN A 41 15.21 -19.56 11.98
N ASP A 42 16.14 -20.40 11.58
CA ASP A 42 15.94 -21.53 10.65
C ASP A 42 16.30 -22.88 11.31
N THR A 43 16.32 -22.90 12.64
CA THR A 43 16.70 -24.07 13.43
C THR A 43 15.50 -24.91 13.84
N TYR A 44 14.45 -24.25 14.33
CA TYR A 44 13.26 -24.90 14.87
C TYR A 44 12.04 -24.64 13.99
N MET A 45 11.23 -25.67 13.78
CA MET A 45 10.00 -25.57 13.00
C MET A 45 8.81 -25.19 13.84
N GLN A 46 7.69 -25.05 13.18
CA GLN A 46 6.38 -24.75 13.76
C GLN A 46 6.03 -25.74 14.86
N GLY A 47 5.53 -25.23 15.98
CA GLY A 47 5.09 -26.03 17.10
C GLY A 47 5.35 -25.38 18.44
N SER A 48 5.21 -26.17 19.50
CA SER A 48 5.45 -25.78 20.89
C SER A 48 6.01 -26.96 21.67
N ASN A 49 6.69 -26.66 22.78
CA ASN A 49 7.27 -27.67 23.66
C ASN A 49 8.14 -28.71 22.93
N GLN A 50 8.88 -28.25 21.91
CA GLN A 50 9.77 -29.10 21.10
C GLN A 50 9.03 -30.19 20.31
N VAL A 51 7.75 -30.03 20.05
CA VAL A 51 6.91 -30.94 19.24
C VAL A 51 6.33 -30.18 18.07
N TYR A 52 6.38 -30.78 16.89
CA TYR A 52 5.77 -30.20 15.70
C TYR A 52 4.25 -30.12 15.85
N ASN A 53 3.68 -28.98 15.45
CA ASN A 53 2.24 -28.78 15.38
C ASN A 53 1.90 -27.86 14.20
N GLY A 54 1.39 -28.42 13.12
CA GLY A 54 1.06 -27.71 11.87
C GLY A 54 -0.06 -26.67 11.98
N GLY A 55 -0.79 -26.61 13.09
CA GLY A 55 -1.78 -25.57 13.38
C GLY A 55 -1.27 -24.44 14.30
N TYR A 56 -0.02 -24.48 14.75
CA TYR A 56 0.54 -23.51 15.70
C TYR A 56 1.16 -22.30 14.98
N ILE A 57 1.20 -21.14 15.62
CA ILE A 57 1.80 -19.93 15.04
C ILE A 57 3.29 -19.75 15.38
N GLY A 58 3.76 -20.41 16.44
CA GLY A 58 5.13 -20.24 16.92
C GLY A 58 6.10 -21.23 16.29
N ASN A 59 7.39 -20.89 16.32
CA ASN A 59 8.47 -21.75 15.86
C ASN A 59 9.25 -22.34 17.06
N TRP A 60 8.54 -23.01 17.97
CA TRP A 60 9.09 -23.69 19.16
C TRP A 60 8.82 -25.19 19.12
N GLY A 61 8.72 -25.74 17.93
CA GLY A 61 8.66 -27.17 17.67
C GLY A 61 10.03 -27.82 17.81
N GLN A 62 10.17 -29.05 17.32
CA GLN A 62 11.48 -29.70 17.24
C GLN A 62 12.37 -29.03 16.18
N PRO A 63 13.70 -29.27 16.19
CA PRO A 63 14.59 -28.81 15.12
C PRO A 63 14.14 -29.32 13.76
N PHE A 64 14.42 -28.56 12.70
CA PHE A 64 14.26 -29.06 11.34
C PHE A 64 15.10 -30.34 11.15
N PRO A 65 14.64 -31.32 10.37
CA PRO A 65 15.39 -32.57 10.14
C PRO A 65 16.85 -32.32 9.75
N SER A 66 17.11 -31.32 8.93
CA SER A 66 18.45 -30.92 8.50
C SER A 66 19.33 -30.30 9.61
N GLN A 67 18.75 -29.92 10.76
CA GLN A 67 19.45 -29.26 11.87
C GLN A 67 19.67 -30.20 13.06
N VAL A 68 19.05 -31.39 13.05
CA VAL A 68 19.02 -32.30 14.20
C VAL A 68 20.44 -32.68 14.64
N ASP A 69 21.30 -33.09 13.72
CA ASP A 69 22.66 -33.56 14.07
C ASP A 69 23.50 -32.43 14.70
N ALA A 70 23.40 -31.21 14.16
CA ALA A 70 24.11 -30.07 14.68
C ALA A 70 23.61 -29.66 16.08
N ILE A 71 22.30 -29.69 16.32
CA ILE A 71 21.70 -29.38 17.62
C ILE A 71 22.06 -30.44 18.65
N ASN A 72 21.98 -31.72 18.30
CA ASN A 72 22.38 -32.81 19.19
C ASN A 72 23.84 -32.69 19.59
N ALA A 73 24.72 -32.41 18.66
CA ALA A 73 26.15 -32.23 18.91
C ALA A 73 26.43 -31.01 19.81
N GLN A 74 25.71 -29.91 19.62
CA GLN A 74 25.93 -28.66 20.36
C GLN A 74 25.38 -28.71 21.80
N TYR A 75 24.23 -29.32 22.00
CA TYR A 75 23.49 -29.26 23.26
C TYR A 75 23.36 -30.61 23.99
N GLY A 76 23.91 -31.68 23.45
CA GLY A 76 23.80 -33.02 24.03
C GLY A 76 22.37 -33.55 24.06
N THR A 77 21.56 -33.14 23.11
CA THR A 77 20.17 -33.60 22.95
C THR A 77 20.10 -34.89 22.13
N ASN A 78 18.95 -35.53 22.09
CA ASN A 78 18.73 -36.76 21.32
C ASN A 78 17.53 -36.63 20.38
N TYR A 79 17.38 -35.50 19.72
CA TYR A 79 16.40 -35.35 18.66
C TYR A 79 16.65 -36.40 17.57
N THR A 80 15.58 -36.89 16.97
CA THR A 80 15.64 -37.73 15.79
C THR A 80 15.21 -36.92 14.56
N GLN A 81 15.60 -37.32 13.37
CA GLN A 81 15.12 -36.71 12.15
C GLN A 81 13.63 -36.96 11.90
N SER A 82 13.03 -37.88 12.66
CA SER A 82 11.60 -38.14 12.62
C SER A 82 10.80 -36.99 13.20
N VAL A 83 9.67 -36.70 12.59
CA VAL A 83 8.77 -35.62 13.02
C VAL A 83 7.63 -36.20 13.86
N VAL A 84 7.50 -35.74 15.10
CA VAL A 84 6.42 -36.07 16.00
C VAL A 84 5.41 -34.92 16.02
N SER A 85 4.18 -35.23 15.56
CA SER A 85 3.09 -34.24 15.55
C SER A 85 2.16 -34.44 16.75
N SER A 86 1.99 -33.40 17.56
CA SER A 86 1.07 -33.40 18.69
C SER A 86 -0.40 -33.30 18.27
N SER A 87 -0.67 -32.67 17.14
CA SER A 87 -2.04 -32.41 16.67
C SER A 87 -2.68 -33.60 15.96
N LEU A 88 -1.87 -34.48 15.37
CA LEU A 88 -2.35 -35.61 14.59
C LEU A 88 -2.01 -36.94 15.24
N SER A 89 -1.32 -36.96 16.39
CA SER A 89 -0.78 -38.16 17.03
C SER A 89 -0.01 -39.06 16.04
N ALA A 90 0.63 -38.42 15.04
CA ALA A 90 1.27 -39.07 13.92
C ALA A 90 2.79 -38.93 14.04
N PHE A 91 3.49 -39.96 13.57
CA PHE A 91 4.94 -40.06 13.54
C PHE A 91 5.40 -40.17 12.08
N TYR A 92 6.29 -39.26 11.69
CA TYR A 92 6.83 -39.18 10.33
C TYR A 92 8.33 -39.51 10.36
N PRO A 93 8.71 -40.77 10.16
CA PRO A 93 10.09 -41.24 10.39
C PRO A 93 11.10 -40.73 9.37
N ASP A 94 10.67 -40.27 8.21
CA ASP A 94 11.48 -39.81 7.11
C ASP A 94 11.73 -38.28 7.12
N GLY A 95 11.31 -37.60 8.19
CA GLY A 95 11.46 -36.15 8.31
C GLY A 95 10.49 -35.34 7.44
N THR A 96 9.44 -35.97 6.93
CA THR A 96 8.36 -35.32 6.20
C THR A 96 7.13 -35.10 7.08
N ALA A 97 6.19 -34.33 6.60
CA ALA A 97 4.89 -34.13 7.23
C ALA A 97 3.80 -34.08 6.14
N PRO A 98 2.52 -34.30 6.49
CA PRO A 98 1.46 -34.08 5.53
C PRO A 98 1.48 -32.67 4.98
N HIS A 99 1.09 -32.54 3.73
CA HIS A 99 0.91 -31.23 3.12
C HIS A 99 -0.05 -30.38 3.99
N PRO A 100 0.23 -29.08 4.24
CA PRO A 100 -0.59 -28.24 5.12
C PRO A 100 -2.05 -28.09 4.67
N LEU A 101 -2.37 -28.47 3.45
CA LEU A 101 -3.74 -28.48 2.91
C LEU A 101 -4.44 -29.84 3.04
N VAL A 102 -3.84 -30.81 3.74
CA VAL A 102 -4.46 -32.11 4.04
C VAL A 102 -5.76 -31.94 4.83
N GLY A 103 -6.75 -32.75 4.50
CA GLY A 103 -8.05 -32.75 5.17
C GLY A 103 -8.99 -31.63 4.72
N ILE A 104 -8.57 -30.78 3.83
CA ILE A 104 -9.48 -29.80 3.19
C ILE A 104 -10.29 -30.56 2.15
N SER A 105 -11.57 -30.77 2.43
CA SER A 105 -12.51 -31.38 1.49
C SER A 105 -12.63 -30.53 0.23
N ARG A 106 -12.41 -31.15 -0.94
CA ARG A 106 -12.45 -30.45 -2.23
C ARG A 106 -13.04 -31.34 -3.31
N ASN A 107 -14.01 -30.81 -4.00
CA ASN A 107 -14.64 -31.49 -5.13
C ASN A 107 -13.98 -31.01 -6.42
N TYR A 108 -12.83 -31.62 -6.82
CA TYR A 108 -12.07 -31.22 -7.99
C TYR A 108 -11.31 -32.40 -8.64
N SER A 109 -10.97 -32.23 -9.90
CA SER A 109 -9.95 -33.01 -10.59
C SER A 109 -8.57 -32.41 -10.24
N GLN A 110 -7.68 -33.20 -9.66
CA GLN A 110 -6.38 -32.69 -9.20
C GLN A 110 -5.54 -32.10 -10.32
N GLN A 111 -5.60 -32.69 -11.51
CA GLN A 111 -4.89 -32.19 -12.68
C GLN A 111 -5.24 -30.74 -13.00
N GLN A 112 -6.48 -30.35 -12.73
CA GLN A 112 -6.96 -29.00 -12.98
C GLN A 112 -6.49 -27.99 -11.94
N TYR A 113 -6.29 -28.40 -10.66
CA TYR A 113 -6.19 -27.45 -9.57
C TYR A 113 -4.79 -27.26 -8.97
N PHE A 114 -3.93 -28.28 -9.00
CA PHE A 114 -2.61 -28.20 -8.37
C PHE A 114 -1.47 -28.82 -9.21
N PRO A 115 -1.47 -28.69 -10.53
CA PRO A 115 -0.49 -29.38 -11.35
C PRO A 115 0.94 -28.96 -11.01
N ASP A 116 1.18 -27.65 -10.91
CA ASP A 116 2.52 -27.10 -10.70
C ASP A 116 3.09 -27.42 -9.33
N LEU A 117 2.25 -27.39 -8.28
CA LEU A 117 2.67 -27.73 -6.93
C LEU A 117 3.07 -29.20 -6.83
N LEU A 118 2.24 -30.10 -7.33
CA LEU A 118 2.46 -31.51 -7.20
C LEU A 118 3.63 -32.00 -8.06
N ILE A 119 3.80 -31.48 -9.27
CA ILE A 119 4.96 -31.77 -10.12
C ILE A 119 6.26 -31.28 -9.46
N ARG A 120 6.24 -30.08 -8.88
CA ARG A 120 7.41 -29.54 -8.17
C ARG A 120 7.81 -30.41 -6.97
N GLU A 121 6.85 -31.05 -6.30
CA GLU A 121 7.09 -31.93 -5.16
C GLU A 121 7.35 -33.39 -5.57
N GLY A 122 7.52 -33.66 -6.85
CA GLY A 122 7.89 -34.98 -7.35
C GLY A 122 6.73 -35.95 -7.57
N TYR A 123 5.49 -35.45 -7.63
CA TYR A 123 4.31 -36.26 -7.94
C TYR A 123 3.98 -36.22 -9.42
N SER A 124 3.34 -37.26 -9.91
CA SER A 124 2.91 -37.39 -11.30
C SER A 124 1.46 -37.87 -11.38
N PHE A 125 0.89 -37.81 -12.59
CA PHE A 125 -0.42 -38.41 -12.84
C PHE A 125 -0.29 -39.91 -13.11
N GLY A 126 -1.07 -40.71 -12.41
CA GLY A 126 -1.28 -42.12 -12.74
C GLY A 126 -2.06 -42.27 -14.06
N SER A 127 -2.12 -43.50 -14.57
CA SER A 127 -2.85 -43.82 -15.78
C SER A 127 -4.38 -43.59 -15.70
N ASP A 128 -4.89 -43.51 -14.48
CA ASP A 128 -6.30 -43.22 -14.15
C ASP A 128 -6.56 -41.68 -13.99
N GLY A 129 -5.55 -40.83 -14.17
CA GLY A 129 -5.66 -39.39 -14.03
C GLY A 129 -5.63 -38.89 -12.60
N ILE A 130 -5.33 -39.75 -11.62
CA ILE A 130 -5.18 -39.39 -10.20
C ILE A 130 -3.70 -39.22 -9.89
N PHE A 131 -3.38 -38.30 -8.99
CA PHE A 131 -1.99 -38.09 -8.57
C PHE A 131 -1.47 -39.28 -7.78
N VAL A 132 -0.25 -39.68 -8.15
CA VAL A 132 0.50 -40.75 -7.49
C VAL A 132 1.86 -40.24 -7.05
N ASN A 133 2.41 -40.79 -5.99
CA ASN A 133 3.78 -40.59 -5.55
C ASN A 133 4.79 -41.31 -6.46
N GLY A 134 6.08 -41.18 -6.18
CA GLY A 134 7.14 -41.84 -6.94
C GLY A 134 7.08 -43.38 -6.94
N THR A 135 6.30 -43.99 -6.05
CA THR A 135 6.06 -45.41 -5.97
C THR A 135 4.77 -45.85 -6.65
N GLY A 136 3.97 -44.92 -7.15
CA GLY A 136 2.71 -45.19 -7.83
C GLY A 136 1.49 -45.25 -6.92
N ASP A 137 1.64 -44.90 -5.61
CA ASP A 137 0.52 -44.88 -4.67
C ASP A 137 -0.31 -43.63 -4.84
N HIS A 138 -1.63 -43.75 -4.78
CA HIS A 138 -2.55 -42.62 -4.83
C HIS A 138 -2.37 -41.72 -3.60
N ILE A 139 -2.31 -40.42 -3.82
CA ILE A 139 -2.26 -39.39 -2.76
C ILE A 139 -3.63 -38.82 -2.42
N VAL A 140 -4.66 -39.26 -3.12
CA VAL A 140 -6.07 -38.95 -2.87
C VAL A 140 -6.81 -40.27 -2.68
N ASP A 141 -7.89 -40.24 -1.88
CA ASP A 141 -8.77 -41.37 -1.74
C ASP A 141 -9.44 -41.66 -3.11
N PRO A 142 -9.13 -42.81 -3.74
CA PRO A 142 -9.69 -43.11 -5.06
C PRO A 142 -11.21 -43.39 -5.00
N THR A 143 -11.76 -43.65 -3.81
CA THR A 143 -13.21 -43.83 -3.63
C THR A 143 -13.94 -42.55 -3.31
N ASN A 144 -13.23 -41.53 -2.87
CA ASN A 144 -13.75 -40.20 -2.56
C ASN A 144 -12.73 -39.14 -2.92
N ALA A 145 -12.71 -38.74 -4.19
CA ALA A 145 -11.80 -37.71 -4.72
C ALA A 145 -11.94 -36.35 -4.04
N ALA A 146 -12.94 -36.15 -3.18
CA ALA A 146 -13.06 -34.95 -2.37
C ALA A 146 -12.10 -34.95 -1.17
N VAL A 147 -11.49 -36.09 -0.83
CA VAL A 147 -10.55 -36.21 0.28
C VAL A 147 -9.12 -36.26 -0.23
N PHE A 148 -8.37 -35.22 0.08
CA PHE A 148 -6.94 -35.16 -0.19
C PHE A 148 -6.18 -35.92 0.91
N LEU A 149 -5.56 -37.04 0.58
CA LEU A 149 -4.84 -37.90 1.55
C LEU A 149 -3.49 -37.33 1.98
N GLY A 150 -3.00 -36.37 1.22
CA GLY A 150 -1.83 -35.62 1.58
C GLY A 150 -0.61 -35.95 0.71
N VAL A 151 0.07 -34.90 0.28
CA VAL A 151 1.39 -34.97 -0.30
C VAL A 151 2.38 -34.76 0.84
N PRO A 152 3.24 -35.74 1.19
CA PRO A 152 4.30 -35.48 2.16
C PRO A 152 5.23 -34.38 1.64
N VAL A 153 5.54 -33.43 2.49
CA VAL A 153 6.47 -32.33 2.18
C VAL A 153 7.69 -32.40 3.08
N VAL A 154 8.85 -32.12 2.53
CA VAL A 154 10.06 -31.99 3.32
C VAL A 154 9.97 -30.72 4.17
N LEU A 155 10.11 -30.86 5.47
CA LEU A 155 10.09 -29.73 6.40
C LEU A 155 11.43 -29.02 6.35
N LYS A 156 11.41 -27.81 5.80
CA LYS A 156 12.55 -26.87 5.68
C LYS A 156 12.11 -25.45 5.94
N ALA A 157 13.05 -24.58 6.25
CA ALA A 157 12.78 -23.17 6.36
C ALA A 157 12.58 -22.50 4.98
N HIS A 158 11.60 -21.61 4.89
CA HIS A 158 11.28 -20.83 3.69
C HIS A 158 11.44 -19.34 3.95
N ASP A 159 11.96 -18.59 2.99
CA ASP A 159 11.98 -17.13 3.04
C ASP A 159 10.62 -16.55 2.60
N ASN A 160 9.67 -16.64 3.50
CA ASN A 160 8.31 -16.18 3.25
C ASN A 160 8.22 -14.66 3.15
N VAL A 161 8.97 -13.96 4.00
CA VAL A 161 8.89 -12.49 4.10
C VAL A 161 9.62 -11.83 2.95
N GLY A 162 10.85 -12.21 2.67
CA GLY A 162 11.62 -11.67 1.54
C GLY A 162 10.94 -11.93 0.19
N GLY A 163 10.40 -13.14 0.00
CA GLY A 163 9.72 -13.53 -1.24
C GLY A 163 8.31 -12.96 -1.42
N PHE A 164 7.72 -12.36 -0.37
CA PHE A 164 6.40 -11.73 -0.46
C PHE A 164 6.44 -10.35 -1.12
N PHE A 165 7.48 -9.57 -0.83
CA PHE A 165 7.60 -8.21 -1.34
C PHE A 165 8.04 -8.19 -2.81
N GLN A 166 7.51 -7.23 -3.55
CA GLN A 166 7.90 -6.97 -4.93
C GLN A 166 8.87 -5.77 -5.02
N THR A 167 9.46 -5.57 -6.18
CA THR A 167 10.14 -4.33 -6.50
C THR A 167 9.10 -3.29 -6.84
N GLY A 168 9.03 -2.23 -6.05
CA GLY A 168 8.20 -1.07 -6.33
C GLY A 168 8.86 -0.14 -7.36
N SER A 169 8.08 0.75 -7.94
CA SER A 169 8.57 1.77 -8.87
C SER A 169 7.92 3.12 -8.63
N LEU A 170 8.71 4.18 -8.79
CA LEU A 170 8.24 5.56 -8.81
C LEU A 170 8.63 6.19 -10.13
N MET A 171 7.64 6.68 -10.86
CA MET A 171 7.84 7.45 -12.08
C MET A 171 7.18 8.82 -11.95
N GLU A 172 7.95 9.87 -12.15
CA GLU A 172 7.49 11.25 -12.08
C GLU A 172 7.79 11.98 -13.37
N ASN A 173 6.78 12.64 -13.90
CA ASN A 173 6.87 13.46 -15.10
C ASN A 173 6.35 14.87 -14.78
N SER A 174 7.04 15.89 -15.22
CA SER A 174 6.52 17.25 -15.14
C SER A 174 6.89 18.08 -16.36
N LEU A 175 5.89 18.77 -16.88
CA LEU A 175 6.03 19.77 -17.93
C LEU A 175 5.67 21.12 -17.35
N ASN A 176 6.57 22.08 -17.46
CA ASN A 176 6.33 23.45 -17.12
C ASN A 176 6.51 24.32 -18.37
N VAL A 177 5.50 25.12 -18.67
CA VAL A 177 5.52 26.08 -19.77
C VAL A 177 5.27 27.46 -19.19
N SER A 178 6.22 28.37 -19.34
CA SER A 178 6.09 29.73 -18.87
C SER A 178 6.39 30.75 -19.98
N SER A 179 5.67 31.83 -19.93
CA SER A 179 5.92 32.97 -20.81
C SER A 179 5.87 34.26 -19.99
N SER A 180 6.80 35.17 -20.25
CA SER A 180 6.83 36.46 -19.57
C SER A 180 7.14 37.60 -20.51
N SER A 181 6.53 38.75 -20.19
CA SER A 181 6.77 40.08 -20.80
C SER A 181 7.00 41.09 -19.69
N ASP A 182 7.20 42.37 -20.08
CA ASP A 182 7.37 43.45 -19.10
C ASP A 182 6.16 43.66 -18.17
N LYS A 183 4.93 43.32 -18.65
CA LYS A 183 3.69 43.59 -17.95
C LYS A 183 2.95 42.33 -17.48
N ALA A 184 3.29 41.17 -18.03
CA ALA A 184 2.55 39.95 -17.72
C ALA A 184 3.45 38.72 -17.72
N SER A 185 3.10 37.75 -16.89
CA SER A 185 3.65 36.40 -16.92
C SER A 185 2.54 35.36 -16.76
N VAL A 186 2.71 34.25 -17.47
CA VAL A 186 1.83 33.07 -17.39
C VAL A 186 2.70 31.87 -17.17
N ASN A 187 2.25 30.97 -16.29
CA ASN A 187 2.89 29.71 -16.02
C ASN A 187 1.84 28.58 -16.07
N PHE A 188 2.12 27.56 -16.85
CA PHE A 188 1.34 26.32 -16.91
C PHE A 188 2.20 25.15 -16.43
N THR A 189 1.67 24.31 -15.58
CA THR A 189 2.34 23.09 -15.09
C THR A 189 1.40 21.91 -15.25
N LEU A 190 1.94 20.84 -15.84
CA LEU A 190 1.33 19.51 -15.85
C LEU A 190 2.31 18.57 -15.16
N SER A 191 1.86 17.82 -14.18
CA SER A 191 2.69 16.79 -13.56
C SER A 191 1.88 15.50 -13.33
N ASN A 192 2.58 14.39 -13.46
CA ASN A 192 2.07 13.06 -13.14
C ASN A 192 3.11 12.31 -12.34
N SER A 193 2.68 11.66 -11.25
CA SER A 193 3.50 10.78 -10.43
C SER A 193 2.74 9.47 -10.28
N SER A 194 3.39 8.36 -10.65
CA SER A 194 2.88 7.00 -10.48
C SER A 194 3.84 6.23 -9.59
N ASN A 195 3.34 5.72 -8.49
CA ASN A 195 4.08 4.89 -7.56
C ASN A 195 3.38 3.54 -7.40
N ASP A 196 4.07 2.46 -7.77
CA ASP A 196 3.70 1.10 -7.43
C ASP A 196 4.52 0.67 -6.22
N GLY A 197 3.86 0.33 -5.10
CA GLY A 197 4.51 0.03 -3.84
C GLY A 197 5.22 -1.32 -3.83
N ILE A 198 6.01 -1.56 -2.78
CA ILE A 198 6.67 -2.86 -2.54
C ILE A 198 5.71 -3.96 -2.08
N ILE A 199 4.50 -3.61 -1.67
CA ILE A 199 3.43 -4.58 -1.39
C ILE A 199 2.62 -4.80 -2.67
N PRO A 200 2.34 -6.05 -3.08
CA PRO A 200 1.48 -6.31 -4.23
C PRO A 200 0.13 -5.57 -4.13
N ASN A 201 -0.35 -5.05 -5.25
CA ASN A 201 -1.62 -4.30 -5.35
C ASN A 201 -1.71 -3.01 -4.51
N GLN A 202 -0.57 -2.45 -4.10
CA GLN A 202 -0.49 -1.13 -3.49
C GLN A 202 0.05 -0.12 -4.51
N GLY A 203 -0.61 1.02 -4.63
CA GLY A 203 -0.13 2.08 -5.51
C GLY A 203 -0.85 3.39 -5.32
N ILE A 204 -0.22 4.45 -5.82
CA ILE A 204 -0.77 5.79 -5.85
C ILE A 204 -0.42 6.47 -7.19
N ASN A 205 -1.44 7.04 -7.83
CA ASN A 205 -1.30 7.86 -9.01
C ASN A 205 -1.75 9.28 -8.71
N ARG A 206 -0.94 10.26 -9.05
CA ARG A 206 -1.27 11.66 -8.86
C ARG A 206 -1.03 12.44 -10.14
N THR A 207 -2.07 13.11 -10.64
CA THR A 207 -2.01 14.03 -11.76
C THR A 207 -2.34 15.43 -11.27
N ALA A 208 -1.52 16.41 -11.60
CA ALA A 208 -1.76 17.80 -11.23
C ALA A 208 -1.60 18.73 -12.43
N LEU A 209 -2.56 19.63 -12.55
CA LEU A 209 -2.58 20.76 -13.50
C LEU A 209 -2.51 22.06 -12.71
N GLY A 210 -1.67 22.98 -13.12
CA GLY A 210 -1.56 24.29 -12.51
C GLY A 210 -1.48 25.39 -13.57
N LEU A 211 -2.23 26.46 -13.35
CA LEU A 211 -2.14 27.71 -14.12
C LEU A 211 -1.90 28.87 -13.17
N GLY A 212 -0.89 29.66 -13.45
CA GLY A 212 -0.56 30.89 -12.72
C GLY A 212 -0.47 32.08 -13.68
N ILE A 213 -1.01 33.21 -13.25
CA ILE A 213 -0.93 34.48 -13.97
C ILE A 213 -0.47 35.58 -13.04
N ASN A 214 0.26 36.54 -13.62
CA ASN A 214 0.63 37.77 -12.97
C ASN A 214 0.65 38.86 -14.06
N SER A 215 -0.06 39.95 -13.87
CA SER A 215 -0.12 41.03 -14.86
C SER A 215 -0.35 42.37 -14.19
N THR A 216 0.27 43.43 -14.76
CA THR A 216 -0.05 44.80 -14.46
C THR A 216 -0.64 45.43 -15.73
N LEU A 217 -1.92 45.78 -15.68
CA LEU A 217 -2.62 46.41 -16.81
C LEU A 217 -2.17 47.85 -17.01
N ASP A 218 -2.46 48.44 -18.20
CA ASP A 218 -2.06 49.79 -18.53
C ASP A 218 -2.69 50.86 -17.62
N ASN A 219 -3.84 50.58 -17.03
CA ASN A 219 -4.51 51.43 -16.03
C ASN A 219 -3.95 51.26 -14.60
N GLY A 220 -2.88 50.51 -14.42
CA GLY A 220 -2.26 50.25 -13.11
C GLY A 220 -2.87 49.14 -12.28
N LEU A 221 -3.95 48.50 -12.75
CA LEU A 221 -4.52 47.32 -12.02
C LEU A 221 -3.55 46.14 -12.05
N TYR A 222 -3.11 45.72 -10.89
CA TYR A 222 -2.32 44.50 -10.68
C TYR A 222 -3.24 43.30 -10.45
N ILE A 223 -3.01 42.23 -11.20
CA ILE A 223 -3.74 40.98 -11.14
C ILE A 223 -2.75 39.84 -10.92
N GLN A 224 -2.96 39.05 -9.89
CA GLN A 224 -2.20 37.85 -9.65
C GLN A 224 -3.18 36.71 -9.28
N GLY A 225 -3.03 35.57 -9.91
CA GLY A 225 -3.88 34.45 -9.60
C GLY A 225 -3.26 33.12 -9.94
N SER A 226 -3.80 32.07 -9.30
CA SER A 226 -3.49 30.71 -9.64
C SER A 226 -4.71 29.82 -9.47
N VAL A 227 -4.82 28.81 -10.32
CA VAL A 227 -5.77 27.71 -10.17
C VAL A 227 -5.05 26.40 -10.39
N ASN A 228 -5.34 25.43 -9.53
CA ASN A 228 -4.75 24.11 -9.57
C ASN A 228 -5.86 23.07 -9.49
N TYR A 229 -5.71 22.02 -10.28
CA TYR A 229 -6.49 20.80 -10.17
C TYR A 229 -5.55 19.65 -9.87
N VAL A 230 -5.92 18.80 -8.91
CA VAL A 230 -5.16 17.62 -8.52
C VAL A 230 -6.12 16.45 -8.38
N ASN A 231 -5.86 15.40 -9.13
CA ASN A 231 -6.45 14.09 -8.88
C ASN A 231 -5.40 13.18 -8.23
N THR A 232 -5.77 12.49 -7.17
CA THR A 232 -4.95 11.49 -6.49
C THR A 232 -5.76 10.23 -6.29
N ALA A 233 -5.43 9.17 -7.03
CA ALA A 233 -6.03 7.86 -6.93
C ALA A 233 -5.08 6.91 -6.19
N GLN A 234 -5.53 6.38 -5.07
CA GLN A 234 -4.79 5.43 -4.24
C GLN A 234 -5.53 4.10 -4.17
N LYS A 235 -4.78 3.02 -4.21
CA LYS A 235 -5.24 1.68 -3.87
C LYS A 235 -4.30 1.05 -2.86
N SER A 236 -4.84 0.30 -1.89
CA SER A 236 -4.06 -0.33 -0.84
C SER A 236 -4.78 -1.58 -0.33
N PRO A 237 -4.08 -2.71 -0.21
CA PRO A 237 -4.60 -3.85 0.53
C PRO A 237 -4.67 -3.53 2.03
N PRO A 238 -5.38 -4.33 2.85
CA PRO A 238 -5.44 -4.14 4.30
C PRO A 238 -4.07 -4.41 4.93
N SER A 239 -3.31 -3.36 5.15
CA SER A 239 -1.90 -3.41 5.56
C SER A 239 -1.64 -3.13 7.05
N GLY A 240 -2.66 -3.08 7.90
CA GLY A 240 -2.49 -2.85 9.33
C GLY A 240 -1.57 -3.89 9.99
N ALA A 241 -0.95 -3.54 11.12
CA ALA A 241 0.00 -4.36 11.86
C ALA A 241 -0.59 -5.02 13.12
N SER A 242 -1.90 -5.08 13.24
CA SER A 242 -2.53 -5.59 14.47
C SER A 242 -2.48 -7.11 14.55
N TYR A 243 -1.69 -7.61 15.49
CA TYR A 243 -1.65 -9.02 15.87
C TYR A 243 -2.93 -9.46 16.59
N ASN A 244 -3.54 -8.58 17.36
CA ASN A 244 -4.72 -8.89 18.18
C ASN A 244 -5.96 -9.33 17.40
N ASN A 245 -6.02 -9.08 16.11
CA ASN A 245 -7.12 -9.53 15.25
C ASN A 245 -7.02 -11.01 14.88
N ASP A 246 -5.93 -11.70 15.28
CA ASP A 246 -5.76 -13.13 15.05
C ASP A 246 -6.57 -14.01 16.01
N TYR A 247 -6.98 -13.49 17.16
CA TYR A 247 -7.58 -14.26 18.24
C TYR A 247 -9.06 -14.00 18.52
N GLY A 248 -9.68 -13.06 17.87
CA GLY A 248 -11.07 -12.80 18.23
C GLY A 248 -11.73 -11.69 17.43
N GLY A 249 -12.31 -12.08 16.37
CA GLY A 249 -13.47 -11.43 15.81
C GLY A 249 -13.42 -9.91 15.71
N GLY A 250 -12.96 -9.42 14.63
CA GLY A 250 -13.17 -8.03 14.29
C GLY A 250 -12.12 -7.52 13.32
N SER A 251 -12.59 -7.00 12.21
CA SER A 251 -11.85 -6.23 11.23
C SER A 251 -10.59 -6.89 10.63
N GLY A 252 -10.84 -7.83 9.77
CA GLY A 252 -10.00 -8.25 8.65
C GLY A 252 -8.49 -8.31 8.91
N GLY A 253 -7.95 -9.51 8.86
CA GLY A 253 -6.54 -9.78 9.09
C GLY A 253 -5.60 -8.82 8.39
N SER A 254 -4.64 -8.33 9.13
CA SER A 254 -3.56 -7.51 8.62
C SER A 254 -2.61 -8.37 7.79
N VAL A 255 -2.27 -7.94 6.60
CA VAL A 255 -1.25 -8.57 5.75
C VAL A 255 0.06 -8.75 6.53
N TYR A 256 0.52 -7.72 7.21
CA TYR A 256 1.77 -7.77 7.98
C TYR A 256 1.69 -8.68 9.21
N GLY A 257 0.58 -8.65 9.93
CA GLY A 257 0.38 -9.56 11.07
C GLY A 257 0.41 -11.01 10.65
N ARG A 258 -0.15 -11.34 9.48
CA ARG A 258 -0.09 -12.71 8.93
C ARG A 258 1.29 -13.07 8.42
N LEU A 259 1.96 -12.16 7.72
CA LEU A 259 3.23 -12.39 7.08
C LEU A 259 4.37 -12.58 8.09
N PHE A 260 4.50 -11.66 9.07
CA PHE A 260 5.63 -11.67 10.00
C PHE A 260 5.54 -12.77 11.06
N TYR A 261 4.36 -13.27 11.36
CA TYR A 261 4.16 -14.38 12.29
C TYR A 261 4.00 -15.74 11.62
N LEU A 262 4.27 -15.82 10.32
CA LEU A 262 4.15 -17.06 9.57
C LEU A 262 5.23 -18.07 10.03
N PRO A 263 4.87 -19.33 10.27
CA PRO A 263 5.85 -20.37 10.57
C PRO A 263 6.86 -20.58 9.44
N ARG A 264 8.12 -20.84 9.82
CA ARG A 264 9.22 -20.97 8.85
C ARG A 264 9.06 -22.17 7.90
N ASN A 265 8.41 -23.24 8.33
CA ASN A 265 8.19 -24.42 7.50
C ASN A 265 6.97 -24.32 6.56
N PHE A 266 6.18 -23.25 6.64
CA PHE A 266 5.11 -23.00 5.68
C PHE A 266 5.68 -22.30 4.44
N ASP A 267 5.39 -22.81 3.25
CA ASP A 267 5.83 -22.20 1.99
C ASP A 267 4.75 -21.23 1.46
N LEU A 268 4.79 -19.98 1.93
CA LEU A 268 3.82 -18.95 1.51
C LEU A 268 3.84 -18.71 0.01
N ASN A 269 5.03 -18.76 -0.59
CA ASN A 269 5.22 -18.41 -2.00
C ASN A 269 5.01 -19.59 -2.94
N GLY A 270 5.05 -20.81 -2.39
CA GLY A 270 4.90 -22.03 -3.17
C GLY A 270 3.55 -22.70 -3.04
N TYR A 271 2.84 -22.53 -1.92
CA TYR A 271 1.54 -23.19 -1.74
C TYR A 271 0.40 -22.36 -2.31
N PRO A 272 -0.69 -23.00 -2.77
CA PRO A 272 -1.89 -22.29 -3.20
C PRO A 272 -2.49 -21.47 -2.06
N TYR A 273 -2.83 -20.24 -2.33
CA TYR A 273 -3.50 -19.33 -1.38
C TYR A 273 -4.99 -19.14 -1.70
N THR A 274 -5.43 -19.61 -2.86
CA THR A 274 -6.82 -19.55 -3.30
C THR A 274 -7.34 -20.97 -3.51
N ASN A 275 -8.51 -21.28 -2.95
CA ASN A 275 -9.21 -22.52 -3.23
C ASN A 275 -9.70 -22.50 -4.70
N PRO A 276 -9.26 -23.41 -5.55
CA PRO A 276 -9.57 -23.38 -6.98
C PRO A 276 -11.04 -23.66 -7.30
N VAL A 277 -11.79 -24.23 -6.36
CA VAL A 277 -13.22 -24.54 -6.55
C VAL A 277 -14.10 -23.36 -6.15
N THR A 278 -13.81 -22.78 -4.98
CA THR A 278 -14.67 -21.76 -4.36
C THR A 278 -14.16 -20.33 -4.58
N GLY A 279 -12.91 -20.16 -5.01
CA GLY A 279 -12.23 -18.86 -5.05
C GLY A 279 -11.83 -18.33 -3.66
N GLY A 280 -12.22 -19.05 -2.60
CA GLY A 280 -11.98 -18.62 -1.23
C GLY A 280 -10.53 -18.78 -0.78
N ASN A 281 -10.24 -18.18 0.35
CA ASN A 281 -8.94 -18.25 1.00
C ASN A 281 -8.51 -19.68 1.35
N THR A 282 -7.25 -19.98 1.15
CA THR A 282 -6.61 -21.21 1.57
C THR A 282 -5.40 -20.91 2.41
N PHE A 283 -5.39 -21.40 3.66
CA PHE A 283 -4.29 -21.20 4.59
C PHE A 283 -4.19 -22.38 5.57
N TYR A 284 -3.08 -22.52 6.29
CA TYR A 284 -2.85 -23.60 7.24
C TYR A 284 -3.70 -23.50 8.52
N ARG A 285 -4.28 -22.35 8.77
CA ARG A 285 -5.18 -22.06 9.90
C ARG A 285 -6.46 -21.41 9.41
N ALA A 286 -7.44 -21.30 10.29
CA ALA A 286 -8.67 -20.54 10.07
C ALA A 286 -8.43 -19.02 10.07
N LEU A 287 -7.49 -18.58 9.26
CA LEU A 287 -7.07 -17.19 9.07
C LEU A 287 -6.93 -16.91 7.58
N ASP A 288 -6.82 -15.63 7.21
CA ASP A 288 -6.63 -15.26 5.81
C ASP A 288 -5.15 -15.29 5.44
N ASN A 289 -4.85 -15.91 4.30
CA ASN A 289 -3.52 -15.94 3.72
C ASN A 289 -3.12 -14.52 3.28
N PRO A 290 -1.93 -14.00 3.63
CA PRO A 290 -1.52 -12.65 3.25
C PRO A 290 -1.50 -12.42 1.74
N ARG A 291 -1.20 -13.45 0.92
CA ARG A 291 -1.28 -13.35 -0.54
C ARG A 291 -2.72 -13.22 -1.03
N TRP A 292 -3.63 -13.98 -0.44
CA TRP A 292 -5.05 -13.86 -0.77
C TRP A 292 -5.60 -12.48 -0.38
N LEU A 293 -5.19 -11.96 0.78
CA LEU A 293 -5.60 -10.63 1.24
C LEU A 293 -5.20 -9.51 0.29
N VAL A 294 -3.94 -9.50 -0.17
CA VAL A 294 -3.46 -8.43 -1.07
C VAL A 294 -4.06 -8.49 -2.46
N GLU A 295 -4.54 -9.66 -2.87
CA GLU A 295 -5.14 -9.85 -4.18
C GLU A 295 -6.65 -9.56 -4.20
N ASN A 296 -7.34 -9.91 -3.11
CA ASN A 296 -8.79 -9.94 -3.09
C ASN A 296 -9.44 -8.86 -2.21
N ASN A 297 -8.68 -8.21 -1.34
CA ASN A 297 -9.20 -7.15 -0.47
C ASN A 297 -8.52 -5.82 -0.78
N GLN A 298 -9.31 -4.77 -0.98
CA GLN A 298 -8.75 -3.50 -1.40
C GLN A 298 -9.50 -2.31 -0.80
N PHE A 299 -8.74 -1.37 -0.29
CA PHE A 299 -9.19 -0.01 -0.01
C PHE A 299 -8.78 0.90 -1.17
N THR A 300 -9.70 1.74 -1.63
CA THR A 300 -9.41 2.78 -2.62
C THR A 300 -9.80 4.15 -2.10
N SER A 301 -9.10 5.18 -2.56
CA SER A 301 -9.41 6.58 -2.34
C SER A 301 -9.11 7.34 -3.62
N ASP A 302 -10.09 8.07 -4.15
CA ASP A 302 -9.96 8.95 -5.32
C ASP A 302 -10.28 10.38 -4.92
N VAL A 303 -9.23 11.19 -4.75
CA VAL A 303 -9.32 12.58 -4.33
C VAL A 303 -9.26 13.50 -5.54
N ASN A 304 -10.35 14.22 -5.79
CA ASN A 304 -10.41 15.30 -6.76
C ASN A 304 -10.39 16.63 -6.04
N ARG A 305 -9.34 17.43 -6.25
CA ARG A 305 -9.14 18.71 -5.56
C ARG A 305 -8.93 19.85 -6.53
N VAL A 306 -9.66 20.92 -6.32
CA VAL A 306 -9.45 22.20 -7.00
C VAL A 306 -9.14 23.27 -5.95
N PHE A 307 -8.08 24.02 -6.14
CA PHE A 307 -7.73 25.12 -5.25
C PHE A 307 -7.03 26.24 -6.02
N GLY A 308 -7.19 27.45 -5.52
CA GLY A 308 -6.59 28.60 -6.17
C GLY A 308 -6.76 29.87 -5.37
N ASN A 309 -6.17 30.92 -5.91
CA ASN A 309 -6.29 32.27 -5.36
C ASN A 309 -6.32 33.33 -6.49
N LEU A 310 -6.90 34.47 -6.16
CA LEU A 310 -6.90 35.65 -6.97
C LEU A 310 -6.59 36.85 -6.07
N THR A 311 -5.64 37.68 -6.46
CA THR A 311 -5.32 38.99 -5.84
C THR A 311 -5.47 40.07 -6.87
N LEU A 312 -6.24 41.05 -6.54
CA LEU A 312 -6.39 42.32 -7.30
C LEU A 312 -5.85 43.43 -6.42
N SER A 313 -5.00 44.27 -6.96
CA SER A 313 -4.45 45.45 -6.26
C SER A 313 -4.44 46.66 -7.19
N TYR A 314 -4.85 47.80 -6.67
CA TYR A 314 -4.92 49.04 -7.41
C TYR A 314 -4.53 50.22 -6.52
N ASP A 315 -3.61 51.02 -7.03
CA ASP A 315 -3.19 52.25 -6.37
C ASP A 315 -4.16 53.37 -6.72
N LEU A 316 -5.03 53.71 -5.76
CA LEU A 316 -5.98 54.82 -5.90
C LEU A 316 -5.28 56.17 -5.93
N THR A 317 -4.20 56.27 -5.17
CA THR A 317 -3.28 57.42 -5.13
C THR A 317 -1.88 56.89 -4.84
N ASP A 318 -0.85 57.75 -4.89
CA ASP A 318 0.54 57.41 -4.57
C ASP A 318 0.73 56.89 -3.13
N TRP A 319 -0.26 57.09 -2.25
CA TRP A 319 -0.20 56.74 -0.83
C TRP A 319 -1.33 55.80 -0.37
N LEU A 320 -2.28 55.43 -1.25
CA LEU A 320 -3.42 54.59 -0.90
C LEU A 320 -3.60 53.49 -1.92
N THR A 321 -3.42 52.25 -1.46
CA THR A 321 -3.62 51.03 -2.27
C THR A 321 -4.83 50.26 -1.75
N VAL A 322 -5.71 49.84 -2.64
CA VAL A 322 -6.82 48.92 -2.39
C VAL A 322 -6.44 47.54 -2.88
N MET A 323 -6.68 46.52 -2.04
CA MET A 323 -6.39 45.13 -2.38
C MET A 323 -7.57 44.27 -2.04
N ALA A 324 -7.93 43.34 -2.96
CA ALA A 324 -8.87 42.26 -2.73
C ALA A 324 -8.16 40.93 -2.99
N ARG A 325 -8.27 39.98 -2.07
CA ARG A 325 -7.78 38.61 -2.22
C ARG A 325 -8.92 37.65 -2.03
N GLY A 326 -9.01 36.68 -2.94
CA GLY A 326 -9.89 35.52 -2.75
C GLY A 326 -9.08 34.25 -2.87
N GLY A 327 -9.36 33.30 -1.99
CA GLY A 327 -8.83 31.93 -2.03
C GLY A 327 -9.97 30.93 -1.98
N PHE A 328 -9.84 29.84 -2.69
CA PHE A 328 -10.75 28.73 -2.59
C PHE A 328 -9.98 27.41 -2.56
N ASN A 329 -10.52 26.44 -1.86
CA ASN A 329 -10.00 25.09 -1.77
C ASN A 329 -11.17 24.13 -1.60
N GLN A 330 -11.36 23.26 -2.58
CA GLN A 330 -12.41 22.26 -2.54
C GLN A 330 -11.85 20.90 -2.95
N TYR A 331 -12.21 19.87 -2.19
CA TYR A 331 -11.93 18.50 -2.60
C TYR A 331 -13.12 17.58 -2.33
N THR A 332 -13.16 16.52 -3.09
CA THR A 332 -14.04 15.37 -2.89
C THR A 332 -13.16 14.13 -2.90
N ASP A 333 -13.28 13.29 -1.89
CA ASP A 333 -12.61 12.00 -1.74
C ASP A 333 -13.67 10.90 -1.79
N GLN A 334 -13.66 10.11 -2.86
CA GLN A 334 -14.48 8.91 -2.99
C GLN A 334 -13.68 7.73 -2.50
N GLN A 335 -14.16 7.09 -1.44
CA GLN A 335 -13.48 5.97 -0.81
C GLN A 335 -14.32 4.71 -0.92
N SER A 336 -13.65 3.57 -1.10
CA SER A 336 -14.28 2.26 -1.00
C SER A 336 -13.43 1.27 -0.21
N ASP A 337 -14.08 0.38 0.54
CA ASP A 337 -13.46 -0.79 1.17
C ASP A 337 -14.16 -2.04 0.62
N PHE A 338 -13.42 -2.79 -0.20
CA PHE A 338 -13.87 -4.03 -0.82
C PHE A 338 -13.19 -5.23 -0.16
N ARG A 339 -13.99 -6.20 0.21
CA ARG A 339 -13.55 -7.49 0.75
C ARG A 339 -14.24 -8.62 0.02
N GLU A 340 -13.46 -9.47 -0.63
CA GLU A 340 -13.97 -10.59 -1.40
C GLU A 340 -14.57 -11.65 -0.47
N LYS A 341 -15.61 -12.32 -0.98
CA LYS A 341 -16.19 -13.48 -0.30
C LYS A 341 -15.22 -14.65 -0.25
N GLY A 342 -15.34 -15.49 0.76
CA GLY A 342 -14.50 -16.69 0.92
C GLY A 342 -13.26 -16.47 1.78
N GLY A 343 -13.08 -15.29 2.38
CA GLY A 343 -12.15 -15.07 3.48
C GLY A 343 -12.63 -15.73 4.77
N ASN A 344 -11.72 -15.99 5.69
CA ASN A 344 -12.10 -16.51 7.02
C ASN A 344 -12.75 -15.44 7.88
N THR A 345 -12.33 -14.19 7.75
CA THR A 345 -12.89 -13.07 8.52
C THR A 345 -14.16 -12.54 7.88
N PHE A 346 -14.20 -12.45 6.56
CA PHE A 346 -15.34 -11.96 5.77
C PHE A 346 -15.76 -13.04 4.76
N ASN A 347 -16.34 -14.15 5.24
CA ASN A 347 -16.70 -15.26 4.37
C ASN A 347 -17.80 -14.92 3.35
N THR A 348 -18.66 -13.97 3.66
CA THR A 348 -19.71 -13.45 2.77
C THR A 348 -19.25 -12.27 1.92
N GLY A 349 -18.03 -11.77 2.17
CA GLY A 349 -17.54 -10.52 1.61
C GLY A 349 -18.15 -9.28 2.26
N SER A 350 -17.63 -8.12 1.92
CA SER A 350 -18.22 -6.82 2.27
C SER A 350 -17.82 -5.75 1.26
N TYR A 351 -18.70 -4.78 1.09
CA TYR A 351 -18.42 -3.58 0.31
C TYR A 351 -18.97 -2.37 1.04
N GLY A 352 -18.13 -1.37 1.20
CA GLY A 352 -18.49 -0.06 1.72
C GLY A 352 -17.99 1.03 0.78
N GLU A 353 -18.81 2.05 0.57
CA GLU A 353 -18.46 3.23 -0.21
C GLU A 353 -18.94 4.47 0.52
N TRP A 354 -18.10 5.49 0.55
CA TRP A 354 -18.44 6.78 1.15
C TRP A 354 -17.69 7.91 0.46
N THR A 355 -18.25 9.10 0.57
CA THR A 355 -17.67 10.31 0.01
C THR A 355 -17.42 11.32 1.13
N VAL A 356 -16.22 11.85 1.17
CA VAL A 356 -15.83 12.94 2.05
C VAL A 356 -15.56 14.18 1.21
N GLY A 357 -16.18 15.29 1.55
CA GLY A 357 -15.96 16.56 0.86
C GLY A 357 -15.56 17.67 1.81
N ASN A 358 -14.81 18.64 1.31
CA ASN A 358 -14.50 19.86 2.02
C ASN A 358 -14.45 21.02 1.03
N ARG A 359 -15.03 22.15 1.43
CA ARG A 359 -14.94 23.42 0.70
C ARG A 359 -14.56 24.52 1.66
N GLU A 360 -13.58 25.32 1.29
CA GLU A 360 -13.13 26.50 2.01
C GLU A 360 -13.00 27.66 1.06
N ILE A 361 -13.55 28.81 1.43
CA ILE A 361 -13.46 30.08 0.73
C ILE A 361 -12.94 31.10 1.74
N ASP A 362 -11.88 31.81 1.36
CA ASP A 362 -11.30 32.91 2.14
C ASP A 362 -11.25 34.18 1.30
N MET A 363 -11.76 35.28 1.82
CA MET A 363 -11.75 36.58 1.16
C MET A 363 -11.18 37.66 2.09
N ASN A 364 -10.27 38.46 1.57
CA ASN A 364 -9.64 39.55 2.28
C ASN A 364 -9.80 40.84 1.47
N PHE A 365 -10.25 41.90 2.12
CA PHE A 365 -10.29 43.24 1.59
C PHE A 365 -9.38 44.14 2.42
N LEU A 366 -8.41 44.80 1.80
CA LEU A 366 -7.38 45.52 2.47
C LEU A 366 -7.27 46.95 1.89
N LEU A 367 -7.15 47.93 2.78
CA LEU A 367 -6.73 49.31 2.47
C LEU A 367 -5.36 49.53 3.07
N GLN A 368 -4.38 49.81 2.23
CA GLN A 368 -3.00 50.07 2.65
C GLN A 368 -2.72 51.56 2.48
N ILE A 369 -2.29 52.16 3.58
CA ILE A 369 -1.93 53.60 3.63
C ILE A 369 -0.44 53.71 3.84
N ASP A 370 0.23 54.50 3.03
CA ASP A 370 1.64 54.79 3.18
C ASP A 370 1.88 56.27 2.69
N LYS A 371 1.75 57.20 3.61
CA LYS A 371 1.79 58.61 3.32
C LYS A 371 2.88 59.32 4.11
N GLU A 372 3.72 60.06 3.41
CA GLU A 372 4.61 61.01 4.00
C GLU A 372 3.81 62.30 4.29
N LEU A 373 3.66 62.62 5.59
CA LEU A 373 2.93 63.79 6.07
C LEU A 373 3.84 65.02 6.16
N SER A 374 5.11 64.80 6.48
CA SER A 374 6.18 65.79 6.47
C SER A 374 7.53 65.09 6.28
N PRO A 375 8.66 65.80 6.04
CA PRO A 375 9.98 65.18 5.90
C PRO A 375 10.38 64.27 7.10
N ASP A 376 9.81 64.51 8.27
CA ASP A 376 10.12 63.80 9.49
C ASP A 376 8.96 62.87 9.97
N LEU A 377 7.85 62.81 9.23
CA LEU A 377 6.67 62.08 9.65
C LEU A 377 6.02 61.29 8.52
N ARG A 378 6.04 59.97 8.62
CA ARG A 378 5.38 59.05 7.71
C ARG A 378 4.28 58.26 8.44
N LEU A 379 3.10 58.24 7.84
CA LEU A 379 1.96 57.43 8.29
C LEU A 379 1.88 56.17 7.45
N SER A 380 2.01 55.03 8.07
CA SER A 380 1.79 53.73 7.41
C SER A 380 0.82 52.86 8.23
N GLY A 381 -0.08 52.17 7.54
CA GLY A 381 -1.05 51.29 8.19
C GLY A 381 -1.86 50.48 7.19
N THR A 382 -2.51 49.45 7.70
CA THR A 382 -3.42 48.60 6.92
C THR A 382 -4.73 48.43 7.68
N ILE A 383 -5.84 48.63 7.00
CA ILE A 383 -7.17 48.32 7.47
C ILE A 383 -7.69 47.15 6.63
N GLY A 384 -8.19 46.09 7.27
CA GLY A 384 -8.62 44.92 6.56
C GLY A 384 -9.89 44.31 7.11
N HIS A 385 -10.60 43.61 6.22
CA HIS A 385 -11.74 42.76 6.55
C HIS A 385 -11.53 41.37 5.93
N ASN A 386 -11.74 40.34 6.73
CA ASN A 386 -11.63 38.92 6.30
C ASN A 386 -12.99 38.25 6.44
N VAL A 387 -13.32 37.42 5.45
CA VAL A 387 -14.46 36.51 5.46
C VAL A 387 -13.92 35.12 5.14
N ASN A 388 -14.16 34.17 6.04
CA ASN A 388 -13.82 32.77 5.83
C ASN A 388 -15.08 31.91 5.98
N GLU A 389 -15.33 31.05 5.01
CA GLU A 389 -16.42 30.08 5.02
C GLU A 389 -15.85 28.68 4.81
N ARG A 390 -16.22 27.74 5.67
CA ARG A 390 -15.83 26.32 5.54
C ARG A 390 -17.06 25.43 5.66
N SER A 391 -17.13 24.43 4.76
CA SER A 391 -18.16 23.39 4.71
C SER A 391 -17.49 22.02 4.55
N THR A 392 -17.95 21.05 5.31
CA THR A 392 -17.52 19.64 5.26
C THR A 392 -18.70 18.74 5.01
#